data_dcfcaa2172038c0c0bd9230511cb04d2
#
_entry.id   dcfcaa2172038c0c0bd9230511cb04d2
#
_cell.length_a   1.000
_cell.length_b   1.000
_cell.length_c   1.000
_cell.angle_alpha   90.00
_cell.angle_beta   90.00
_cell.angle_gamma   90.00
#
_symmetry.space_group_name_H-M   'P 1'
#
loop_
_entity.id
_entity.type
_entity.pdbx_description
1 polymer ?
#
loop_
_entity_poly.entity_id
_entity_poly.type
_entity_poly.pdbx_seq_one_letter_code
_entity_poly.pdbx_strand_id
1 'polypeptide(L)'
;ENGRVRFEGDLRDIMVANLWLRTADRVKIIVGEFDATDFDSLFEQTKALPWEDLLPIDAAFPVEGKSHRSQLHNVPSVQAIVKKAIVDRLSTVYHRRTRLSETGATYPLEVAINKDHVLLTLDTTGPSLFKRGYRKGKGGAPLKENMAAALVMLAHWFPGNPVVDPVFG
;
A
#
# COMPACT_ATOMS: atom_id res chain seq x y z
N GLU A 1 10.42 11.33 0.86
CA GLU A 1 9.38 11.45 1.89
C GLU A 1 9.75 10.59 3.09
N ASN A 2 9.49 11.07 4.30
CA ASN A 2 9.81 10.32 5.52
C ASN A 2 9.19 8.93 5.52
N GLY A 3 10.04 7.88 5.56
CA GLY A 3 9.62 6.49 5.63
C GLY A 3 9.12 5.88 4.31
N ARG A 4 9.28 6.56 3.18
CA ARG A 4 8.90 6.03 1.86
C ARG A 4 10.00 6.25 0.84
N VAL A 5 10.23 5.25 0.00
CA VAL A 5 11.14 5.30 -1.15
C VAL A 5 10.33 4.98 -2.40
N ARG A 6 10.49 5.77 -3.46
CA ARG A 6 9.90 5.51 -4.78
C ARG A 6 10.97 5.00 -5.73
N PHE A 7 10.61 4.09 -6.59
CA PHE A 7 11.43 3.61 -7.69
C PHE A 7 10.53 3.28 -8.89
N GLU A 8 11.08 3.26 -10.06
CA GLU A 8 10.43 2.81 -11.28
C GLU A 8 10.84 1.37 -11.55
N GLY A 9 9.90 0.55 -12.05
CA GLY A 9 10.15 -0.84 -12.33
C GLY A 9 8.95 -1.55 -12.97
N ASP A 10 9.14 -2.80 -13.32
CA ASP A 10 8.12 -3.68 -13.88
C ASP A 10 7.56 -4.68 -12.86
N LEU A 11 6.72 -5.61 -13.31
CA LEU A 11 6.15 -6.67 -12.47
C LEU A 11 7.22 -7.57 -11.84
N ARG A 12 8.36 -7.78 -12.51
CA ARG A 12 9.48 -8.57 -11.98
C ARG A 12 10.12 -7.83 -10.80
N ASP A 13 10.31 -6.52 -10.92
CA ASP A 13 10.88 -5.69 -9.86
C ASP A 13 9.99 -5.67 -8.63
N ILE A 14 8.66 -5.66 -8.79
CA ILE A 14 7.71 -5.80 -7.67
C ILE A 14 7.91 -7.14 -6.95
N MET A 15 8.03 -8.25 -7.70
CA MET A 15 8.29 -9.57 -7.12
C MET A 15 9.63 -9.61 -6.38
N VAL A 16 10.70 -9.11 -7.01
CA VAL A 16 12.04 -9.05 -6.42
C VAL A 16 12.03 -8.19 -5.15
N ALA A 17 11.39 -7.02 -5.18
CA ALA A 17 11.26 -6.14 -4.01
C ALA A 17 10.53 -6.84 -2.85
N ASN A 18 9.40 -7.51 -3.11
CA ASN A 18 8.68 -8.25 -2.08
C ASN A 18 9.49 -9.42 -1.51
N LEU A 19 10.31 -10.09 -2.32
CA LEU A 19 11.14 -11.23 -1.88
C LEU A 19 12.38 -10.77 -1.09
N TRP A 20 13.06 -9.73 -1.54
CA TRP A 20 14.41 -9.41 -1.06
C TRP A 20 14.52 -8.21 -0.13
N LEU A 21 13.57 -7.26 -0.13
CA LEU A 21 13.64 -6.12 0.77
C LEU A 21 13.52 -6.56 2.23
N ARG A 22 14.50 -6.19 3.04
CA ARG A 22 14.60 -6.54 4.47
C ARG A 22 14.12 -5.43 5.39
N THR A 23 14.21 -4.18 4.93
CA THR A 23 13.91 -2.99 5.73
C THR A 23 12.54 -2.38 5.44
N ALA A 24 11.87 -2.81 4.36
CA ALA A 24 10.55 -2.34 4.00
C ALA A 24 9.44 -3.10 4.76
N ASP A 25 8.33 -2.42 4.99
CA ASP A 25 7.09 -3.03 5.50
C ASP A 25 6.22 -3.55 4.36
N ARG A 26 6.12 -2.80 3.26
CA ARG A 26 5.25 -3.08 2.12
C ARG A 26 5.82 -2.53 0.83
N VAL A 27 5.45 -3.17 -0.27
CA VAL A 27 5.66 -2.70 -1.64
C VAL A 27 4.31 -2.39 -2.23
N LYS A 28 4.14 -1.17 -2.77
CA LYS A 28 2.87 -0.69 -3.33
C LYS A 28 3.08 -0.14 -4.72
N ILE A 29 2.12 -0.39 -5.62
CA ILE A 29 2.05 0.25 -6.93
C ILE A 29 1.37 1.61 -6.75
N ILE A 30 1.95 2.68 -7.29
CA ILE A 30 1.29 3.97 -7.43
C ILE A 30 0.35 3.87 -8.63
N VAL A 31 -0.95 3.93 -8.39
CA VAL A 31 -1.97 3.87 -9.44
C VAL A 31 -2.23 5.25 -10.02
N GLY A 32 -2.25 6.26 -9.16
CA GLY A 32 -2.44 7.65 -9.57
C GLY A 32 -2.06 8.63 -8.48
N GLU A 33 -1.76 9.85 -8.91
CA GLU A 33 -1.36 10.96 -8.05
C GLU A 33 -1.91 12.26 -8.64
N PHE A 34 -2.66 13.03 -7.86
CA PHE A 34 -3.31 14.25 -8.30
C PHE A 34 -3.76 15.12 -7.12
N ASP A 35 -4.14 16.37 -7.39
CA ASP A 35 -4.68 17.28 -6.38
C ASP A 35 -6.21 17.27 -6.40
N ALA A 36 -6.85 17.25 -5.23
CA ALA A 36 -8.29 17.34 -5.07
C ALA A 36 -8.66 18.07 -3.76
N THR A 37 -9.48 19.09 -3.87
CA THR A 37 -9.98 19.89 -2.74
C THR A 37 -11.45 19.61 -2.41
N ASP A 38 -12.16 18.90 -3.29
CA ASP A 38 -13.57 18.55 -3.16
C ASP A 38 -13.82 17.10 -3.62
N PHE A 39 -14.99 16.56 -3.26
CA PHE A 39 -15.34 15.18 -3.57
C PHE A 39 -15.62 14.91 -5.05
N ASP A 40 -16.07 15.92 -5.81
CA ASP A 40 -16.33 15.76 -7.24
C ASP A 40 -15.01 15.60 -8.00
N SER A 41 -14.03 16.46 -7.70
CA SER A 41 -12.68 16.35 -8.24
C SER A 41 -12.02 15.03 -7.86
N LEU A 42 -12.13 14.59 -6.60
CA LEU A 42 -11.63 13.29 -6.16
C LEU A 42 -12.28 12.14 -6.95
N PHE A 43 -13.59 12.19 -7.16
CA PHE A 43 -14.35 11.16 -7.88
C PHE A 43 -13.91 11.09 -9.36
N GLU A 44 -13.93 12.22 -10.06
CA GLU A 44 -13.65 12.25 -11.51
C GLU A 44 -12.21 11.85 -11.82
N GLN A 45 -11.24 12.36 -11.06
CA GLN A 45 -9.84 12.01 -11.28
C GLN A 45 -9.54 10.54 -10.91
N THR A 46 -10.15 10.01 -9.84
CA THR A 46 -10.06 8.59 -9.52
C THR A 46 -10.67 7.72 -10.62
N LYS A 47 -11.83 8.09 -11.13
CA LYS A 47 -12.54 7.36 -12.20
C LYS A 47 -11.77 7.36 -13.52
N ALA A 48 -11.00 8.40 -13.80
CA ALA A 48 -10.20 8.52 -15.03
C ALA A 48 -9.03 7.53 -15.08
N LEU A 49 -8.59 6.96 -13.96
CA LEU A 49 -7.47 6.02 -13.92
C LEU A 49 -7.83 4.67 -14.55
N PRO A 50 -6.85 3.96 -15.14
CA PRO A 50 -7.07 2.68 -15.84
C PRO A 50 -7.17 1.50 -14.86
N TRP A 51 -8.22 1.46 -14.06
CA TRP A 51 -8.43 0.43 -13.04
C TRP A 51 -8.56 -0.97 -13.61
N GLU A 52 -9.06 -1.10 -14.84
CA GLU A 52 -9.21 -2.36 -15.57
C GLU A 52 -7.88 -3.07 -15.85
N ASP A 53 -6.77 -2.35 -15.89
CA ASP A 53 -5.43 -2.92 -16.09
C ASP A 53 -4.91 -3.61 -14.81
N LEU A 54 -5.48 -3.28 -13.66
CA LEU A 54 -5.04 -3.75 -12.35
C LEU A 54 -6.06 -4.65 -11.65
N LEU A 55 -7.34 -4.40 -11.87
CA LEU A 55 -8.43 -5.05 -11.13
C LEU A 55 -9.31 -5.88 -12.09
N PRO A 56 -9.30 -7.22 -11.97
CA PRO A 56 -10.25 -8.06 -12.71
C PRO A 56 -11.70 -7.79 -12.26
N ILE A 57 -12.65 -8.21 -13.08
CA ILE A 57 -14.08 -7.92 -12.91
C ILE A 57 -14.67 -8.40 -11.58
N ASP A 58 -14.11 -9.45 -10.99
CA ASP A 58 -14.53 -10.08 -9.73
C ASP A 58 -13.65 -9.69 -8.54
N ALA A 59 -12.69 -8.77 -8.73
CA ALA A 59 -11.80 -8.33 -7.67
C ALA A 59 -12.55 -7.79 -6.45
N ALA A 60 -12.12 -8.21 -5.27
CA ALA A 60 -12.48 -7.59 -4.01
C ALA A 60 -11.43 -6.51 -3.68
N PHE A 61 -11.80 -5.25 -3.62
CA PHE A 61 -10.87 -4.16 -3.39
C PHE A 61 -11.30 -3.26 -2.21
N PRO A 62 -10.93 -3.64 -0.98
CA PRO A 62 -11.11 -2.77 0.18
C PRO A 62 -10.25 -1.51 0.02
N VAL A 63 -10.82 -0.35 0.37
CA VAL A 63 -10.13 0.95 0.30
C VAL A 63 -9.86 1.44 1.71
N GLU A 64 -8.59 1.55 2.08
CA GLU A 64 -8.13 2.22 3.30
C GLU A 64 -7.86 3.70 3.01
N GLY A 65 -8.22 4.58 3.94
CA GLY A 65 -8.07 6.02 3.78
C GLY A 65 -7.19 6.64 4.85
N LYS A 66 -6.44 7.67 4.46
CA LYS A 66 -5.71 8.57 5.36
C LYS A 66 -5.82 9.98 4.82
N SER A 67 -6.09 10.95 5.70
CA SER A 67 -6.11 12.36 5.33
C SER A 67 -5.40 13.20 6.37
N HIS A 68 -4.51 14.09 5.93
CA HIS A 68 -3.76 14.99 6.78
C HIS A 68 -3.70 16.38 6.15
N ARG A 69 -4.12 17.41 6.92
CA ARG A 69 -4.09 18.82 6.48
C ARG A 69 -4.77 19.04 5.12
N SER A 70 -5.93 18.41 4.90
CA SER A 70 -6.70 18.50 3.67
C SER A 70 -8.11 18.99 3.92
N GLN A 71 -8.73 19.61 2.91
CA GLN A 71 -10.14 19.94 2.89
C GLN A 71 -10.99 18.64 2.94
N LEU A 72 -10.51 17.58 2.34
CA LEU A 72 -11.10 16.25 2.36
C LEU A 72 -10.69 15.47 3.63
N HIS A 73 -11.09 15.96 4.79
CA HIS A 73 -10.70 15.41 6.10
C HIS A 73 -11.58 14.23 6.58
N ASN A 74 -12.79 14.07 6.02
CA ASN A 74 -13.68 12.95 6.37
C ASN A 74 -13.23 11.67 5.68
N VAL A 75 -12.40 10.89 6.34
CA VAL A 75 -11.80 9.65 5.79
C VAL A 75 -12.85 8.63 5.32
N PRO A 76 -13.94 8.32 6.07
CA PRO A 76 -14.98 7.42 5.58
C PRO A 76 -15.62 7.89 4.26
N SER A 77 -15.88 9.19 4.11
CA SER A 77 -16.42 9.76 2.87
C SER A 77 -15.41 9.64 1.72
N VAL A 78 -14.14 9.93 1.96
CA VAL A 78 -13.05 9.76 0.98
C VAL A 78 -13.00 8.31 0.48
N GLN A 79 -13.01 7.33 1.39
CA GLN A 79 -13.01 5.90 1.05
C GLN A 79 -14.23 5.51 0.19
N ALA A 80 -15.42 5.98 0.59
CA ALA A 80 -16.67 5.69 -0.13
C ALA A 80 -16.65 6.28 -1.55
N ILE A 81 -16.19 7.53 -1.71
CA ILE A 81 -16.10 8.21 -3.01
C ILE A 81 -15.08 7.52 -3.92
N VAL A 82 -13.89 7.19 -3.41
CA VAL A 82 -12.88 6.44 -4.18
C VAL A 82 -13.41 5.08 -4.60
N LYS A 83 -14.02 4.33 -3.68
CA LYS A 83 -14.65 3.03 -4.00
C LYS A 83 -15.70 3.18 -5.09
N LYS A 84 -16.58 4.18 -4.98
CA LYS A 84 -17.63 4.44 -5.96
C LYS A 84 -17.05 4.79 -7.33
N ALA A 85 -16.04 5.62 -7.41
CA ALA A 85 -15.39 6.02 -8.66
C ALA A 85 -14.78 4.80 -9.39
N ILE A 86 -14.12 3.91 -8.65
CA ILE A 86 -13.56 2.66 -9.19
C ILE A 86 -14.66 1.74 -9.70
N VAL A 87 -15.73 1.52 -8.91
CA VAL A 87 -16.88 0.70 -9.33
C VAL A 87 -17.52 1.25 -10.61
N ASP A 88 -17.69 2.57 -10.70
CA ASP A 88 -18.25 3.22 -11.89
C ASP A 88 -17.36 3.01 -13.12
N ARG A 89 -16.05 3.16 -12.98
CA ARG A 89 -15.08 2.90 -14.06
C ARG A 89 -15.17 1.46 -14.53
N LEU A 90 -15.03 0.49 -13.62
CA LEU A 90 -15.05 -0.94 -13.94
C LEU A 90 -16.40 -1.36 -14.54
N SER A 91 -17.53 -0.86 -14.02
CA SER A 91 -18.86 -1.13 -14.55
C SER A 91 -19.01 -0.63 -15.98
N THR A 92 -18.44 0.54 -16.29
CA THR A 92 -18.45 1.11 -17.64
C THR A 92 -17.61 0.28 -18.60
N VAL A 93 -16.36 -0.03 -18.22
CA VAL A 93 -15.42 -0.78 -19.07
C VAL A 93 -15.88 -2.23 -19.30
N TYR A 94 -16.37 -2.90 -18.26
CA TYR A 94 -16.86 -4.27 -18.36
C TYR A 94 -18.32 -4.37 -18.81
N HIS A 95 -18.96 -3.27 -19.21
CA HIS A 95 -20.36 -3.21 -19.66
C HIS A 95 -21.36 -3.88 -18.67
N ARG A 96 -21.13 -3.71 -17.36
CA ARG A 96 -21.98 -4.29 -16.32
C ARG A 96 -23.05 -3.31 -15.86
N ARG A 97 -24.31 -3.79 -15.85
CA ARG A 97 -25.45 -3.06 -15.29
C ARG A 97 -25.80 -3.49 -13.86
N THR A 98 -25.16 -4.57 -13.38
CA THR A 98 -25.37 -5.11 -12.04
C THR A 98 -24.13 -4.85 -11.17
N ARG A 99 -24.29 -4.96 -9.85
CA ARG A 99 -23.19 -4.84 -8.89
C ARG A 99 -22.05 -5.80 -9.24
N LEU A 100 -20.82 -5.35 -9.09
CA LEU A 100 -19.62 -6.21 -9.18
C LEU A 100 -19.65 -7.24 -8.06
N SER A 101 -19.26 -8.48 -8.35
CA SER A 101 -19.42 -9.61 -7.44
C SER A 101 -18.47 -9.55 -6.23
N GLU A 102 -17.29 -8.95 -6.38
CA GLU A 102 -16.23 -8.91 -5.36
C GLU A 102 -15.94 -10.29 -4.72
N THR A 103 -16.04 -11.37 -5.49
CA THR A 103 -15.85 -12.76 -5.03
C THR A 103 -14.46 -13.31 -5.36
N GLY A 104 -13.66 -12.59 -6.14
CA GLY A 104 -12.32 -12.96 -6.55
C GLY A 104 -11.24 -12.63 -5.52
N ALA A 105 -10.00 -12.52 -5.99
CA ALA A 105 -8.87 -12.17 -5.16
C ALA A 105 -8.99 -10.75 -4.56
N THR A 106 -8.36 -10.55 -3.40
CA THR A 106 -8.38 -9.27 -2.72
C THR A 106 -7.22 -8.39 -3.17
N TYR A 107 -7.54 -7.15 -3.56
CA TYR A 107 -6.62 -6.11 -4.01
C TYR A 107 -6.73 -4.90 -3.07
N PRO A 108 -5.98 -4.85 -1.96
CA PRO A 108 -6.08 -3.77 -0.99
C PRO A 108 -5.59 -2.44 -1.60
N LEU A 109 -6.44 -1.42 -1.55
CA LEU A 109 -6.14 -0.08 -2.02
C LEU A 109 -5.96 0.88 -0.85
N GLU A 110 -5.08 1.86 -0.99
CA GLU A 110 -4.95 2.95 -0.04
C GLU A 110 -5.10 4.29 -0.78
N VAL A 111 -5.96 5.16 -0.25
CA VAL A 111 -6.01 6.58 -0.58
C VAL A 111 -5.38 7.37 0.54
N ALA A 112 -4.28 8.05 0.23
CA ALA A 112 -3.60 8.94 1.17
C ALA A 112 -3.68 10.38 0.65
N ILE A 113 -4.24 11.29 1.45
CA ILE A 113 -4.35 12.70 1.12
C ILE A 113 -3.46 13.48 2.09
N ASN A 114 -2.58 14.31 1.55
CA ASN A 114 -1.72 15.19 2.34
C ASN A 114 -1.66 16.57 1.69
N LYS A 115 -2.19 17.61 2.36
CA LYS A 115 -2.29 18.98 1.83
C LYS A 115 -2.98 19.01 0.47
N ASP A 116 -4.15 18.36 0.39
CA ASP A 116 -4.99 18.22 -0.80
C ASP A 116 -4.36 17.42 -1.96
N HIS A 117 -3.14 16.93 -1.78
CA HIS A 117 -2.49 16.03 -2.73
C HIS A 117 -2.88 14.58 -2.44
N VAL A 118 -3.51 13.92 -3.40
CA VAL A 118 -4.04 12.56 -3.35
C VAL A 118 -3.04 11.59 -3.95
N LEU A 119 -2.74 10.53 -3.23
CA LEU A 119 -1.95 9.38 -3.70
C LEU A 119 -2.79 8.12 -3.56
N LEU A 120 -3.05 7.46 -4.70
CA LEU A 120 -3.73 6.17 -4.77
C LEU A 120 -2.73 5.05 -5.00
N THR A 121 -2.74 4.06 -4.12
CA THR A 121 -1.80 2.92 -4.19
C THR A 121 -2.52 1.58 -4.05
N LEU A 122 -1.98 0.57 -4.74
CA LEU A 122 -2.35 -0.83 -4.62
C LEU A 122 -1.28 -1.59 -3.84
N ASP A 123 -1.66 -2.26 -2.77
CA ASP A 123 -0.75 -3.09 -1.96
C ASP A 123 -0.46 -4.42 -2.66
N THR A 124 0.81 -4.73 -2.88
CA THR A 124 1.26 -5.97 -3.53
C THR A 124 1.83 -6.97 -2.54
N THR A 125 1.90 -6.62 -1.25
CA THR A 125 2.64 -7.40 -0.25
C THR A 125 1.75 -8.39 0.51
N GLY A 126 0.50 -8.02 0.78
CA GLY A 126 -0.35 -8.79 1.69
C GLY A 126 0.11 -8.64 3.16
N PRO A 127 0.47 -9.73 3.87
CA PRO A 127 1.05 -9.63 5.21
C PRO A 127 2.37 -8.85 5.18
N SER A 128 2.57 -7.92 6.13
CA SER A 128 3.78 -7.07 6.17
C SER A 128 5.06 -7.89 6.06
N LEU A 129 6.05 -7.38 5.31
CA LEU A 129 7.29 -8.10 4.96
C LEU A 129 8.12 -8.53 6.17
N PHE A 130 8.03 -7.84 7.30
CA PHE A 130 8.72 -8.28 8.53
C PHE A 130 8.14 -9.59 9.11
N LYS A 131 6.91 -9.98 8.75
CA LYS A 131 6.26 -11.22 9.19
C LYS A 131 6.67 -12.43 8.35
N ARG A 132 7.96 -12.62 8.10
CA ARG A 132 8.48 -13.73 7.26
C ARG A 132 8.66 -15.07 7.99
N GLY A 133 8.21 -15.15 9.25
CA GLY A 133 8.28 -16.40 10.02
C GLY A 133 9.63 -16.70 10.67
N TYR A 134 10.57 -15.77 10.70
CA TYR A 134 11.86 -15.96 11.38
C TYR A 134 11.71 -16.07 12.89
N ARG A 135 10.73 -15.38 13.47
CA ARG A 135 10.50 -15.36 14.91
C ARG A 135 9.68 -16.56 15.34
N LYS A 136 10.26 -17.42 16.18
CA LYS A 136 9.62 -18.61 16.73
C LYS A 136 8.96 -18.36 18.10
N GLY A 137 9.41 -17.37 18.86
CA GLY A 137 8.88 -17.01 20.19
C GLY A 137 8.16 -15.65 20.17
N LYS A 138 7.19 -15.47 21.07
CA LYS A 138 6.51 -14.18 21.29
C LYS A 138 7.08 -13.56 22.57
N GLY A 139 7.94 -12.54 22.43
CA GLY A 139 8.32 -11.65 23.53
C GLY A 139 7.25 -10.58 23.75
N GLY A 140 7.31 -9.86 24.88
CA GLY A 140 6.30 -8.86 25.26
C GLY A 140 6.21 -7.68 24.31
N ALA A 141 7.34 -7.13 23.84
CA ALA A 141 7.40 -6.00 22.89
C ALA A 141 8.67 -6.08 22.03
N PRO A 142 8.78 -7.08 21.16
CA PRO A 142 10.01 -7.29 20.40
C PRO A 142 10.21 -6.24 19.32
N LEU A 143 11.49 -5.92 19.05
CA LEU A 143 11.87 -5.12 17.89
C LEU A 143 11.37 -5.80 16.61
N LYS A 144 10.79 -5.03 15.67
CA LYS A 144 10.38 -5.57 14.38
C LYS A 144 11.58 -6.02 13.57
N GLU A 145 11.44 -7.12 12.83
CA GLU A 145 12.53 -7.74 12.05
C GLU A 145 13.11 -6.78 11.00
N ASN A 146 12.29 -5.94 10.37
CA ASN A 146 12.76 -4.94 9.41
C ASN A 146 13.59 -3.82 10.09
N MET A 147 13.24 -3.45 11.32
CA MET A 147 14.01 -2.49 12.10
C MET A 147 15.35 -3.11 12.54
N ALA A 148 15.34 -4.36 13.01
CA ALA A 148 16.57 -5.08 13.34
C ALA A 148 17.49 -5.21 12.12
N ALA A 149 16.95 -5.53 10.94
CA ALA A 149 17.71 -5.58 9.70
C ALA A 149 18.33 -4.21 9.36
N ALA A 150 17.57 -3.12 9.52
CA ALA A 150 18.08 -1.76 9.29
C ALA A 150 19.24 -1.42 10.24
N LEU A 151 19.13 -1.76 11.52
CA LEU A 151 20.21 -1.54 12.50
C LEU A 151 21.49 -2.30 12.15
N VAL A 152 21.37 -3.58 11.76
CA VAL A 152 22.52 -4.40 11.33
C VAL A 152 23.19 -3.81 10.09
N MET A 153 22.39 -3.35 9.10
CA MET A 153 22.92 -2.70 7.90
C MET A 153 23.62 -1.38 8.22
N LEU A 154 23.03 -0.56 9.10
CA LEU A 154 23.64 0.71 9.54
C LEU A 154 24.91 0.52 10.35
N ALA A 155 25.01 -0.58 11.12
CA ALA A 155 26.21 -0.94 11.87
C ALA A 155 27.35 -1.47 10.96
N HIS A 156 27.13 -1.58 9.64
CA HIS A 156 28.10 -2.14 8.70
C HIS A 156 28.67 -3.51 9.14
N TRP A 157 27.80 -4.34 9.73
CA TRP A 157 28.22 -5.67 10.18
C TRP A 157 28.54 -6.60 9.00
N PHE A 158 29.58 -7.39 9.12
CA PHE A 158 30.00 -8.40 8.14
C PHE A 158 30.05 -9.79 8.79
N PRO A 159 29.76 -10.86 8.04
CA PRO A 159 29.89 -12.23 8.52
C PRO A 159 31.30 -12.50 9.08
N GLY A 160 31.35 -13.12 10.27
CA GLY A 160 32.61 -13.36 11.00
C GLY A 160 32.90 -12.40 12.14
N ASN A 161 32.21 -11.24 12.18
CA ASN A 161 32.33 -10.33 13.32
C ASN A 161 31.28 -10.68 14.39
N PRO A 162 31.65 -10.61 15.69
CA PRO A 162 30.68 -10.80 16.77
C PRO A 162 29.64 -9.67 16.78
N VAL A 163 28.42 -10.01 17.14
CA VAL A 163 27.33 -9.05 17.42
C VAL A 163 27.04 -9.09 18.90
N VAL A 164 27.03 -7.91 19.53
CA VAL A 164 26.67 -7.74 20.95
C VAL A 164 25.45 -6.83 21.02
N ASP A 165 24.38 -7.31 21.62
CA ASP A 165 23.22 -6.52 21.99
C ASP A 165 23.18 -6.35 23.52
N PRO A 166 23.56 -5.16 24.04
CA PRO A 166 23.64 -4.95 25.48
C PRO A 166 22.28 -4.77 26.16
N VAL A 167 21.21 -4.66 25.38
CA VAL A 167 19.84 -4.44 25.88
C VAL A 167 18.87 -5.55 25.44
N PHE A 168 19.42 -6.71 25.12
CA PHE A 168 18.65 -7.88 24.75
C PHE A 168 17.78 -8.35 25.94
N GLY A 169 16.47 -8.35 25.73
CA GLY A 169 15.48 -8.76 26.73
C GLY A 169 14.56 -9.89 26.23
#